data_2990b97d19c8ab003b58b3d2fc40e6da
#
_entry.id   2990b97d19c8ab003b58b3d2fc40e6da
#
_cell.length_a   1.000
_cell.length_b   1.000
_cell.length_c   1.000
_cell.angle_alpha   90.00
_cell.angle_beta   90.00
_cell.angle_gamma   90.00
#
_symmetry.space_group_name_H-M   'P 1'
#
loop_
_entity.id
_entity.type
_entity.pdbx_description
1 polymer ?
#
loop_
_entity_poly.entity_id
_entity_poly.type
_entity_poly.pdbx_seq_one_letter_code
_entity_poly.pdbx_strand_id
1 'polypeptide(L)'
;MTNDYSRRTILQMLFAGTMGALGADMKNARVEGQDVATPLPSVKPIIPNRISVAQWSFHRMFKSGELSPLDFASFAHKSCGVMGVEYVNSFYKSLPLDGSWVAELKKRADDIGVTSVLIMCDGEGDIGDPDVATRCKAVMAHQRWLDAAATLGCHSIRVNARSVGSAIEQAERCSDGLRQLCAIAAPMKLNVIVENHGGLSCDGEWVASVIRATVAANCGTLPDFGNFTCADGTKADRYAGVKAMMPFAKSVSAKSHEFNANGEEINTDYPRMMGIVRDAGYRGWIGVEYEGEKMGEVAGTNATRDLLLKQGCVL
;
A
#
# COMPACT_ATOMS: atom_id res chain seq x y z
N MET A 1 -41.54 -17.74 -20.45
CA MET A 1 -40.86 -18.96 -20.93
C MET A 1 -39.47 -18.91 -20.33
N THR A 2 -39.31 -19.62 -19.26
CA THR A 2 -38.11 -19.74 -18.43
C THR A 2 -37.19 -20.81 -19.02
N ASN A 3 -35.92 -20.49 -19.26
CA ASN A 3 -34.91 -21.50 -19.58
C ASN A 3 -33.88 -21.54 -18.47
N ASP A 4 -34.08 -22.54 -17.61
CA ASP A 4 -33.20 -22.97 -16.56
C ASP A 4 -32.20 -23.97 -17.14
N TYR A 5 -30.88 -23.63 -17.20
CA TYR A 5 -29.81 -24.56 -17.48
C TYR A 5 -28.93 -24.78 -16.26
N SER A 6 -29.21 -25.89 -15.62
CA SER A 6 -28.53 -26.44 -14.46
C SER A 6 -27.04 -26.77 -14.75
N ARG A 7 -26.16 -26.39 -13.79
CA ARG A 7 -24.69 -26.57 -13.79
C ARG A 7 -24.21 -28.04 -13.59
N ARG A 8 -24.91 -29.04 -14.11
CA ARG A 8 -24.58 -30.46 -13.88
C ARG A 8 -24.17 -31.29 -15.11
N THR A 9 -23.90 -30.71 -16.29
CA THR A 9 -23.68 -31.49 -17.51
C THR A 9 -22.31 -31.33 -18.18
N ILE A 10 -21.26 -30.88 -17.48
CA ILE A 10 -19.89 -30.76 -18.06
C ILE A 10 -18.86 -31.64 -17.35
N LEU A 11 -19.23 -32.74 -16.74
CA LEU A 11 -18.24 -33.63 -16.08
C LEU A 11 -18.36 -35.10 -16.44
N GLN A 12 -18.87 -35.47 -17.64
CA GLN A 12 -18.94 -36.86 -18.08
C GLN A 12 -18.66 -37.03 -19.57
N MET A 13 -17.51 -36.63 -20.04
CA MET A 13 -16.96 -37.13 -21.32
C MET A 13 -15.45 -37.04 -21.32
N LEU A 14 -14.78 -38.01 -20.71
CA LEU A 14 -13.38 -38.36 -20.99
C LEU A 14 -12.99 -39.62 -20.21
N PHE A 15 -13.61 -40.76 -20.52
CA PHE A 15 -13.06 -42.10 -20.22
C PHE A 15 -13.80 -43.16 -21.12
N ALA A 16 -13.27 -43.42 -22.31
CA ALA A 16 -13.50 -44.69 -23.00
C ALA A 16 -12.48 -44.90 -24.14
N GLY A 17 -11.82 -46.03 -24.07
CA GLY A 17 -11.00 -46.61 -25.15
C GLY A 17 -9.49 -46.60 -24.80
N THR A 18 -8.77 -47.71 -24.75
CA THR A 18 -8.95 -49.03 -25.27
C THR A 18 -8.07 -50.01 -24.53
N MET A 19 -8.61 -51.21 -24.18
CA MET A 19 -7.79 -52.36 -23.80
C MET A 19 -7.26 -53.03 -25.06
N GLY A 20 -5.95 -53.30 -25.11
CA GLY A 20 -5.31 -54.21 -26.05
C GLY A 20 -4.33 -55.07 -25.31
N ALA A 21 -4.69 -56.33 -25.12
CA ALA A 21 -3.83 -57.34 -24.55
C ALA A 21 -2.86 -57.86 -25.59
N LEU A 22 -1.56 -58.02 -25.22
CA LEU A 22 -0.68 -59.03 -25.75
C LEU A 22 0.37 -59.36 -24.71
N GLY A 23 0.43 -60.65 -24.30
CA GLY A 23 1.40 -61.18 -23.39
C GLY A 23 2.72 -61.50 -24.12
N ALA A 24 3.76 -61.54 -23.39
CA ALA A 24 4.80 -62.57 -23.35
C ALA A 24 6.09 -62.08 -22.73
N ASP A 25 6.64 -62.95 -21.88
CA ASP A 25 8.04 -63.15 -21.48
C ASP A 25 8.66 -62.28 -20.37
N MET A 26 8.58 -62.91 -19.22
CA MET A 26 9.50 -62.63 -18.11
C MET A 26 10.90 -63.20 -18.43
N LYS A 27 11.92 -62.37 -18.62
CA LYS A 27 13.29 -62.70 -18.36
C LYS A 27 13.95 -61.58 -17.57
N ASN A 28 14.50 -62.00 -16.41
CA ASN A 28 15.29 -61.25 -15.44
C ASN A 28 16.10 -60.08 -16.00
N ALA A 29 15.70 -58.84 -15.66
CA ALA A 29 16.60 -57.70 -15.67
C ALA A 29 16.74 -57.21 -14.22
N ARG A 30 17.93 -57.33 -13.65
CA ARG A 30 18.35 -56.63 -12.44
C ARG A 30 18.26 -55.15 -12.76
N VAL A 31 17.34 -54.45 -12.13
CA VAL A 31 17.32 -52.99 -12.13
C VAL A 31 18.25 -52.56 -11.01
N GLU A 32 19.42 -52.08 -11.36
CA GLU A 32 20.26 -51.28 -10.46
C GLU A 32 19.48 -50.02 -10.13
N GLY A 33 19.18 -49.88 -8.86
CA GLY A 33 18.49 -48.67 -8.33
C GLY A 33 19.40 -47.44 -8.48
N GLN A 34 19.15 -46.64 -9.49
CA GLN A 34 19.60 -45.26 -9.49
C GLN A 34 18.65 -44.50 -8.59
N ASP A 35 19.12 -44.15 -7.39
CA ASP A 35 18.49 -43.14 -6.55
C ASP A 35 18.46 -41.81 -7.34
N VAL A 36 17.35 -41.56 -8.05
CA VAL A 36 17.06 -40.26 -8.61
C VAL A 36 16.72 -39.37 -7.45
N ALA A 37 17.71 -38.67 -6.89
CA ALA A 37 17.49 -37.63 -5.90
C ALA A 37 16.50 -36.60 -6.51
N THR A 38 15.28 -36.59 -6.00
CA THR A 38 14.28 -35.57 -6.34
C THR A 38 14.92 -34.21 -6.06
N PRO A 39 15.03 -33.29 -7.03
CA PRO A 39 15.59 -31.96 -6.77
C PRO A 39 14.72 -31.28 -5.68
N LEU A 40 15.37 -30.86 -4.61
CA LEU A 40 14.70 -30.04 -3.60
C LEU A 40 14.06 -28.85 -4.30
N PRO A 41 12.82 -28.46 -3.95
CA PRO A 41 12.18 -27.30 -4.55
C PRO A 41 13.09 -26.10 -4.34
N SER A 42 13.43 -25.42 -5.43
CA SER A 42 14.28 -24.22 -5.41
C SER A 42 13.56 -23.17 -4.57
N VAL A 43 14.05 -22.91 -3.36
CA VAL A 43 13.55 -21.82 -2.52
C VAL A 43 13.91 -20.52 -3.24
N LYS A 44 12.92 -19.87 -3.83
CA LYS A 44 13.12 -18.54 -4.40
C LYS A 44 13.65 -17.62 -3.31
N PRO A 45 14.70 -16.83 -3.55
CA PRO A 45 15.21 -15.91 -2.55
C PRO A 45 14.09 -14.98 -2.11
N ILE A 46 13.88 -14.86 -0.79
CA ILE A 46 12.90 -13.95 -0.22
C ILE A 46 13.46 -12.54 -0.39
N ILE A 47 12.87 -11.75 -1.30
CA ILE A 47 13.22 -10.34 -1.44
C ILE A 47 12.65 -9.61 -0.21
N PRO A 48 13.47 -8.96 0.62
CA PRO A 48 12.98 -8.25 1.80
C PRO A 48 12.18 -7.00 1.40
N ASN A 49 11.26 -6.56 2.28
CA ASN A 49 10.61 -5.27 2.15
C ASN A 49 11.61 -4.15 2.44
N ARG A 50 11.49 -3.04 1.72
CA ARG A 50 12.34 -1.85 1.91
C ARG A 50 11.64 -0.82 2.78
N ILE A 51 12.42 -0.12 3.60
CA ILE A 51 11.91 0.91 4.50
C ILE A 51 11.97 2.26 3.79
N SER A 52 10.84 2.97 3.75
CA SER A 52 10.74 4.41 3.48
C SER A 52 10.34 5.18 4.73
N VAL A 53 10.39 6.51 4.67
CA VAL A 53 9.89 7.38 5.74
C VAL A 53 8.88 8.35 5.15
N ALA A 54 7.70 8.41 5.79
CA ALA A 54 6.67 9.39 5.49
C ALA A 54 7.05 10.76 6.05
N GLN A 55 6.89 11.80 5.23
CA GLN A 55 7.16 13.20 5.61
C GLN A 55 6.33 13.62 6.84
N TRP A 56 5.16 13.00 7.03
CA TRP A 56 4.32 13.26 8.19
C TRP A 56 4.98 12.90 9.52
N SER A 57 5.95 11.98 9.55
CA SER A 57 6.76 11.67 10.73
C SER A 57 7.48 12.89 11.32
N PHE A 58 7.65 13.95 10.54
CA PHE A 58 8.31 15.20 10.93
C PHE A 58 7.36 16.41 10.82
N HIS A 59 6.06 16.17 10.95
CA HIS A 59 5.03 17.20 10.71
C HIS A 59 5.16 18.41 11.65
N ARG A 60 5.69 18.26 12.86
CA ARG A 60 5.92 19.38 13.78
C ARG A 60 7.08 20.25 13.31
N MET A 61 8.20 19.64 12.87
CA MET A 61 9.35 20.35 12.32
C MET A 61 8.97 21.14 11.04
N PHE A 62 8.13 20.55 10.17
CA PHE A 62 7.63 21.26 8.99
C PHE A 62 6.67 22.40 9.34
N LYS A 63 5.76 22.19 10.28
CA LYS A 63 4.79 23.22 10.72
C LYS A 63 5.46 24.39 11.46
N SER A 64 6.54 24.11 12.20
CA SER A 64 7.32 25.15 12.87
C SER A 64 8.29 25.89 11.96
N GLY A 65 8.54 25.39 10.74
CA GLY A 65 9.54 25.94 9.82
C GLY A 65 10.98 25.53 10.16
N GLU A 66 11.19 24.65 11.11
CA GLU A 66 12.51 24.10 11.46
C GLU A 66 13.11 23.28 10.29
N LEU A 67 12.25 22.59 9.52
CA LEU A 67 12.64 21.81 8.37
C LEU A 67 11.91 22.31 7.11
N SER A 68 12.70 22.62 6.07
CA SER A 68 12.15 22.98 4.76
C SER A 68 11.63 21.73 4.02
N PRO A 69 10.45 21.79 3.38
CA PRO A 69 9.95 20.68 2.56
C PRO A 69 10.93 20.22 1.47
N LEU A 70 11.72 21.13 0.90
CA LEU A 70 12.71 20.79 -0.13
C LEU A 70 13.94 20.04 0.41
N ASP A 71 14.19 20.08 1.72
CA ASP A 71 15.31 19.40 2.36
C ASP A 71 14.94 18.03 2.91
N PHE A 72 13.66 17.62 2.78
CA PHE A 72 13.14 16.41 3.40
C PHE A 72 13.93 15.14 3.06
N ALA A 73 14.20 14.88 1.78
CA ALA A 73 14.91 13.67 1.37
C ALA A 73 16.32 13.59 2.00
N SER A 74 17.05 14.71 2.00
CA SER A 74 18.38 14.79 2.60
C SER A 74 18.33 14.64 4.12
N PHE A 75 17.32 15.23 4.75
CA PHE A 75 17.11 15.12 6.20
C PHE A 75 16.79 13.70 6.63
N ALA A 76 15.82 13.06 5.96
CA ALA A 76 15.42 11.67 6.25
C ALA A 76 16.59 10.70 6.04
N HIS A 77 17.35 10.85 4.96
CA HIS A 77 18.56 10.05 4.73
C HIS A 77 19.59 10.21 5.84
N LYS A 78 19.94 11.45 6.20
CA LYS A 78 20.95 11.75 7.23
C LYS A 78 20.51 11.32 8.63
N SER A 79 19.25 11.54 9.00
CA SER A 79 18.74 11.33 10.35
C SER A 79 18.23 9.90 10.59
N CYS A 80 17.78 9.20 9.53
CA CYS A 80 17.17 7.87 9.64
C CYS A 80 17.87 6.81 8.83
N GLY A 81 18.84 7.14 7.98
CA GLY A 81 19.59 6.18 7.14
C GLY A 81 18.77 5.58 6.01
N VAL A 82 17.57 6.07 5.72
CA VAL A 82 16.68 5.50 4.72
C VAL A 82 16.99 5.96 3.30
N MET A 83 16.67 5.10 2.31
CA MET A 83 16.82 5.36 0.89
C MET A 83 15.47 5.54 0.17
N GLY A 84 14.37 5.65 0.91
CA GLY A 84 13.04 5.91 0.38
C GLY A 84 12.29 6.96 1.19
N VAL A 85 11.57 7.86 0.51
CA VAL A 85 10.78 8.91 1.15
C VAL A 85 9.39 9.02 0.53
N GLU A 86 8.41 9.39 1.37
CA GLU A 86 7.00 9.55 0.99
C GLU A 86 6.57 10.98 1.34
N TYR A 87 6.15 11.73 0.34
CA TYR A 87 5.83 13.15 0.49
C TYR A 87 4.38 13.35 0.95
N VAL A 88 4.11 14.51 1.57
CA VAL A 88 2.75 14.95 1.94
C VAL A 88 2.45 16.28 1.28
N ASN A 89 1.42 16.31 0.46
CA ASN A 89 1.06 17.45 -0.37
C ASN A 89 0.83 18.75 0.41
N SER A 90 0.36 18.66 1.64
CA SER A 90 0.04 19.84 2.47
C SER A 90 1.24 20.74 2.72
N PHE A 91 2.47 20.20 2.72
CA PHE A 91 3.69 20.98 2.91
C PHE A 91 4.15 21.72 1.65
N TYR A 92 3.52 21.44 0.49
CA TYR A 92 3.88 22.03 -0.81
C TYR A 92 2.78 22.91 -1.41
N LYS A 93 1.61 23.05 -0.75
CA LYS A 93 0.46 23.79 -1.27
C LYS A 93 0.73 25.28 -1.49
N SER A 94 1.64 25.88 -0.71
CA SER A 94 2.05 27.28 -0.83
C SER A 94 3.10 27.53 -1.91
N LEU A 95 3.67 26.47 -2.50
CA LEU A 95 4.69 26.61 -3.54
C LEU A 95 4.07 26.91 -4.91
N PRO A 96 4.83 27.55 -5.82
CA PRO A 96 4.33 27.92 -7.15
C PRO A 96 3.71 26.75 -7.91
N LEU A 97 2.64 27.03 -8.66
CA LEU A 97 1.95 26.03 -9.49
C LEU A 97 2.72 25.65 -10.77
N ASP A 98 3.79 26.37 -11.09
CA ASP A 98 4.64 26.12 -12.26
C ASP A 98 5.48 24.85 -12.17
N GLY A 99 5.46 24.18 -11.01
CA GLY A 99 6.18 22.92 -10.80
C GLY A 99 7.70 23.03 -10.66
N SER A 100 8.26 24.26 -10.66
CA SER A 100 9.72 24.46 -10.55
C SER A 100 10.33 23.80 -9.31
N TRP A 101 9.61 23.82 -8.18
CA TRP A 101 10.01 23.16 -6.94
C TRP A 101 10.08 21.62 -7.06
N VAL A 102 9.27 21.01 -7.94
CA VAL A 102 9.26 19.55 -8.14
C VAL A 102 10.58 19.09 -8.76
N ALA A 103 11.09 19.85 -9.75
CA ALA A 103 12.38 19.55 -10.37
C ALA A 103 13.54 19.70 -9.37
N GLU A 104 13.50 20.71 -8.50
CA GLU A 104 14.49 20.90 -7.44
C GLU A 104 14.41 19.80 -6.40
N LEU A 105 13.20 19.42 -5.97
CA LEU A 105 12.99 18.31 -5.01
C LEU A 105 13.51 17.00 -5.57
N LYS A 106 13.20 16.70 -6.85
CA LYS A 106 13.73 15.52 -7.55
C LYS A 106 15.25 15.54 -7.58
N LYS A 107 15.84 16.65 -8.02
CA LYS A 107 17.30 16.79 -8.09
C LYS A 107 17.96 16.50 -6.75
N ARG A 108 17.46 17.07 -5.64
CA ARG A 108 18.02 16.86 -4.31
C ARG A 108 17.93 15.40 -3.84
N ALA A 109 16.85 14.69 -4.17
CA ALA A 109 16.70 13.27 -3.88
C ALA A 109 17.66 12.42 -4.73
N ASP A 110 17.72 12.68 -6.04
CA ASP A 110 18.58 11.95 -6.99
C ASP A 110 20.08 12.12 -6.67
N ASP A 111 20.52 13.33 -6.32
CA ASP A 111 21.92 13.64 -5.99
C ASP A 111 22.47 12.76 -4.85
N ILE A 112 21.58 12.25 -3.97
CA ILE A 112 21.95 11.40 -2.84
C ILE A 112 21.40 9.96 -2.97
N GLY A 113 20.82 9.60 -4.13
CA GLY A 113 20.31 8.27 -4.43
C GLY A 113 19.05 7.88 -3.67
N VAL A 114 18.30 8.83 -3.10
CA VAL A 114 17.04 8.58 -2.38
C VAL A 114 15.88 8.44 -3.37
N THR A 115 15.09 7.37 -3.21
CA THR A 115 13.91 7.10 -4.03
C THR A 115 12.70 7.88 -3.52
N SER A 116 12.04 8.62 -4.40
CA SER A 116 10.71 9.19 -4.17
C SER A 116 9.66 8.09 -4.36
N VAL A 117 8.96 7.71 -3.29
CA VAL A 117 8.10 6.51 -3.29
C VAL A 117 6.67 6.86 -3.68
N LEU A 118 6.05 7.81 -3.00
CA LEU A 118 4.68 8.25 -3.26
C LEU A 118 4.45 9.69 -2.75
N ILE A 119 3.29 10.28 -3.13
CA ILE A 119 2.77 11.51 -2.54
C ILE A 119 1.44 11.20 -1.85
N MET A 120 1.32 11.54 -0.57
CA MET A 120 0.06 11.54 0.18
C MET A 120 -0.69 12.83 -0.11
N CYS A 121 -1.96 12.73 -0.58
CA CYS A 121 -2.78 13.86 -0.96
C CYS A 121 -3.92 14.05 0.02
N ASP A 122 -3.87 15.16 0.78
CA ASP A 122 -4.90 15.55 1.73
C ASP A 122 -5.53 16.89 1.35
N GLY A 123 -6.85 17.03 1.60
CA GLY A 123 -7.56 18.28 1.42
C GLY A 123 -7.75 18.73 -0.03
N GLU A 124 -7.86 17.77 -0.95
CA GLU A 124 -8.18 18.01 -2.37
C GLU A 124 -9.67 17.80 -2.70
N GLY A 125 -10.52 17.78 -1.67
CA GLY A 125 -11.96 17.50 -1.77
C GLY A 125 -12.29 16.03 -1.59
N ASP A 126 -13.59 15.73 -1.44
CA ASP A 126 -14.09 14.38 -1.20
C ASP A 126 -14.28 13.64 -2.54
N ILE A 127 -13.48 12.61 -2.76
CA ILE A 127 -13.49 11.83 -4.01
C ILE A 127 -14.80 11.05 -4.19
N GLY A 128 -15.59 10.90 -3.12
CA GLY A 128 -16.92 10.30 -3.10
C GLY A 128 -18.05 11.31 -2.86
N ASP A 129 -17.87 12.61 -3.15
CA ASP A 129 -18.90 13.63 -2.93
C ASP A 129 -20.20 13.21 -3.61
N PRO A 130 -21.39 13.36 -2.93
CA PRO A 130 -22.69 13.03 -3.53
C PRO A 130 -23.03 13.88 -4.75
N ASP A 131 -22.61 15.15 -4.78
CA ASP A 131 -22.76 16.00 -5.97
C ASP A 131 -21.70 15.63 -7.03
N VAL A 132 -22.15 15.26 -8.22
CA VAL A 132 -21.28 14.80 -9.31
C VAL A 132 -20.27 15.88 -9.72
N ALA A 133 -20.70 17.15 -9.77
CA ALA A 133 -19.82 18.23 -10.20
C ALA A 133 -18.73 18.51 -9.15
N THR A 134 -19.07 18.44 -7.87
CA THR A 134 -18.12 18.57 -6.76
C THR A 134 -17.17 17.39 -6.73
N ARG A 135 -17.65 16.16 -6.93
CA ARG A 135 -16.81 14.96 -7.04
C ARG A 135 -15.82 15.06 -8.22
N CYS A 136 -16.26 15.50 -9.39
CA CYS A 136 -15.36 15.76 -10.53
C CYS A 136 -14.30 16.82 -10.22
N LYS A 137 -14.65 17.90 -9.51
CA LYS A 137 -13.68 18.92 -9.07
C LYS A 137 -12.64 18.33 -8.13
N ALA A 138 -13.05 17.48 -7.17
CA ALA A 138 -12.13 16.78 -6.28
C ALA A 138 -11.17 15.86 -7.06
N VAL A 139 -11.69 15.09 -8.03
CA VAL A 139 -10.84 14.27 -8.92
C VAL A 139 -9.81 15.13 -9.66
N MET A 140 -10.23 16.24 -10.28
CA MET A 140 -9.34 17.14 -11.02
C MET A 140 -8.33 17.87 -10.15
N ALA A 141 -8.66 18.13 -8.87
CA ALA A 141 -7.72 18.76 -7.93
C ALA A 141 -6.48 17.89 -7.65
N HIS A 142 -6.59 16.57 -7.83
CA HIS A 142 -5.45 15.65 -7.70
C HIS A 142 -4.49 15.68 -8.91
N GLN A 143 -4.88 16.30 -10.05
CA GLN A 143 -4.05 16.28 -11.27
C GLN A 143 -2.64 16.82 -11.02
N ARG A 144 -2.51 17.97 -10.34
CA ARG A 144 -1.19 18.55 -10.02
C ARG A 144 -0.28 17.61 -9.24
N TRP A 145 -0.87 16.76 -8.39
CA TRP A 145 -0.12 15.80 -7.59
C TRP A 145 0.26 14.55 -8.39
N LEU A 146 -0.55 14.16 -9.38
CA LEU A 146 -0.17 13.16 -10.37
C LEU A 146 1.01 13.63 -11.21
N ASP A 147 0.97 14.89 -11.70
CA ASP A 147 2.07 15.49 -12.48
C ASP A 147 3.36 15.57 -11.66
N ALA A 148 3.26 15.99 -10.38
CA ALA A 148 4.38 16.02 -9.46
C ALA A 148 4.93 14.61 -9.18
N ALA A 149 4.06 13.63 -8.92
CA ALA A 149 4.44 12.24 -8.65
C ALA A 149 5.14 11.61 -9.87
N ALA A 150 4.63 11.86 -11.08
CA ALA A 150 5.25 11.40 -12.32
C ALA A 150 6.64 12.01 -12.51
N THR A 151 6.79 13.31 -12.25
CA THR A 151 8.08 14.02 -12.35
C THR A 151 9.08 13.49 -11.33
N LEU A 152 8.66 13.27 -10.08
CA LEU A 152 9.50 12.73 -9.01
C LEU A 152 9.89 11.26 -9.23
N GLY A 153 9.18 10.53 -10.10
CA GLY A 153 9.36 9.10 -10.30
C GLY A 153 8.69 8.24 -9.21
N CYS A 154 7.71 8.80 -8.52
CA CYS A 154 6.88 8.04 -7.57
C CYS A 154 6.11 6.93 -8.29
N HIS A 155 5.74 5.87 -7.55
CA HIS A 155 4.89 4.82 -8.11
C HIS A 155 3.39 5.04 -7.87
N SER A 156 3.03 5.94 -6.95
CA SER A 156 1.64 6.15 -6.53
C SER A 156 1.39 7.56 -6.01
N ILE A 157 0.11 7.95 -6.03
CA ILE A 157 -0.41 8.94 -5.08
C ILE A 157 -1.36 8.23 -4.10
N ARG A 158 -1.37 8.65 -2.83
CA ARG A 158 -2.35 8.20 -1.83
C ARG A 158 -3.45 9.25 -1.71
N VAL A 159 -4.69 8.78 -1.72
CA VAL A 159 -5.89 9.61 -1.59
C VAL A 159 -6.81 9.08 -0.48
N ASN A 160 -7.74 9.92 -0.01
CA ASN A 160 -8.71 9.54 1.00
C ASN A 160 -10.06 9.17 0.34
N ALA A 161 -10.62 8.01 0.70
CA ALA A 161 -11.97 7.61 0.28
C ALA A 161 -13.00 8.24 1.22
N ARG A 162 -13.29 9.53 1.00
CA ARG A 162 -14.27 10.30 1.79
C ARG A 162 -15.56 10.54 1.02
N SER A 163 -16.67 10.45 1.75
CA SER A 163 -18.03 10.71 1.27
C SER A 163 -18.95 10.92 2.49
N VAL A 164 -20.26 11.07 2.25
CA VAL A 164 -21.32 11.14 3.28
C VAL A 164 -22.47 10.20 2.91
N GLY A 165 -23.39 9.89 3.86
CA GLY A 165 -24.50 8.98 3.66
C GLY A 165 -24.22 7.56 4.15
N SER A 166 -24.97 6.58 3.68
CA SER A 166 -24.82 5.18 4.06
C SER A 166 -23.49 4.59 3.56
N ALA A 167 -23.03 3.50 4.18
CA ALA A 167 -21.78 2.84 3.79
C ALA A 167 -21.81 2.36 2.32
N ILE A 168 -22.96 1.92 1.83
CA ILE A 168 -23.14 1.49 0.44
C ILE A 168 -23.01 2.68 -0.51
N GLU A 169 -23.76 3.77 -0.26
CA GLU A 169 -23.69 4.97 -1.09
C GLU A 169 -22.30 5.60 -1.12
N GLN A 170 -21.61 5.62 0.03
CA GLN A 170 -20.23 6.10 0.10
C GLN A 170 -19.30 5.23 -0.72
N ALA A 171 -19.42 3.89 -0.65
CA ALA A 171 -18.60 2.96 -1.42
C ALA A 171 -18.82 3.13 -2.93
N GLU A 172 -20.06 3.26 -3.38
CA GLU A 172 -20.39 3.47 -4.79
C GLU A 172 -19.78 4.77 -5.33
N ARG A 173 -19.94 5.88 -4.60
CA ARG A 173 -19.41 7.18 -5.02
C ARG A 173 -17.89 7.26 -4.95
N CYS A 174 -17.28 6.70 -3.91
CA CYS A 174 -15.81 6.61 -3.83
C CYS A 174 -15.24 5.75 -4.96
N SER A 175 -15.88 4.62 -5.28
CA SER A 175 -15.45 3.77 -6.40
C SER A 175 -15.55 4.49 -7.74
N ASP A 176 -16.59 5.32 -7.94
CA ASP A 176 -16.74 6.13 -9.15
C ASP A 176 -15.62 7.17 -9.27
N GLY A 177 -15.38 7.95 -8.21
CA GLY A 177 -14.31 8.96 -8.22
C GLY A 177 -12.92 8.34 -8.35
N LEU A 178 -12.65 7.22 -7.69
CA LEU A 178 -11.40 6.49 -7.83
C LEU A 178 -11.19 5.98 -9.26
N ARG A 179 -12.25 5.47 -9.90
CA ARG A 179 -12.18 5.00 -11.30
C ARG A 179 -11.79 6.14 -12.25
N GLN A 180 -12.38 7.32 -12.07
CA GLN A 180 -12.04 8.50 -12.84
C GLN A 180 -10.58 8.91 -12.62
N LEU A 181 -10.13 8.98 -11.36
CA LEU A 181 -8.74 9.35 -11.03
C LEU A 181 -7.73 8.30 -11.54
N CYS A 182 -8.04 7.02 -11.45
CA CYS A 182 -7.22 5.94 -12.00
C CYS A 182 -7.07 6.04 -13.52
N ALA A 183 -8.14 6.43 -14.22
CA ALA A 183 -8.08 6.64 -15.68
C ALA A 183 -7.12 7.79 -16.05
N ILE A 184 -7.10 8.86 -15.25
CA ILE A 184 -6.17 9.99 -15.41
C ILE A 184 -4.72 9.55 -15.10
N ALA A 185 -4.51 8.75 -14.06
CA ALA A 185 -3.20 8.30 -13.59
C ALA A 185 -2.56 7.23 -14.49
N ALA A 186 -3.37 6.41 -15.20
CA ALA A 186 -2.90 5.27 -15.96
C ALA A 186 -1.87 5.60 -17.08
N PRO A 187 -2.05 6.66 -17.91
CA PRO A 187 -1.04 7.04 -18.91
C PRO A 187 0.31 7.42 -18.28
N MET A 188 0.30 7.91 -17.03
CA MET A 188 1.51 8.28 -16.28
C MET A 188 2.15 7.07 -15.58
N LYS A 189 1.57 5.87 -15.72
CA LYS A 189 1.99 4.63 -15.02
C LYS A 189 1.96 4.75 -13.49
N LEU A 190 1.09 5.61 -12.97
CA LEU A 190 0.90 5.82 -11.54
C LEU A 190 -0.26 4.98 -11.00
N ASN A 191 -0.11 4.51 -9.77
CA ASN A 191 -1.22 3.95 -9.02
C ASN A 191 -1.92 5.06 -8.21
N VAL A 192 -3.22 4.86 -7.99
CA VAL A 192 -4.03 5.59 -7.02
C VAL A 192 -4.33 4.65 -5.87
N ILE A 193 -3.86 4.96 -4.68
CA ILE A 193 -4.00 4.09 -3.52
C ILE A 193 -4.78 4.75 -2.40
N VAL A 194 -5.57 3.96 -1.69
CA VAL A 194 -6.41 4.43 -0.58
C VAL A 194 -5.84 3.92 0.74
N GLU A 195 -5.73 4.84 1.69
CA GLU A 195 -5.36 4.54 3.08
C GLU A 195 -6.63 4.36 3.94
N ASN A 196 -6.56 3.50 4.95
CA ASN A 196 -7.52 3.55 6.05
C ASN A 196 -7.22 4.81 6.89
N HIS A 197 -8.04 5.88 6.72
CA HIS A 197 -7.76 7.20 7.28
C HIS A 197 -9.03 7.94 7.74
N GLY A 198 -9.66 7.45 8.80
CA GLY A 198 -10.87 8.03 9.40
C GLY A 198 -12.15 7.81 8.59
N GLY A 199 -13.27 8.31 9.08
CA GLY A 199 -14.59 8.05 8.49
C GLY A 199 -14.89 6.56 8.39
N LEU A 200 -15.53 6.11 7.31
CA LEU A 200 -15.73 4.68 7.05
C LEU A 200 -14.44 3.95 6.65
N SER A 201 -13.41 4.67 6.21
CA SER A 201 -12.13 4.04 5.88
C SER A 201 -11.34 3.57 7.12
N CYS A 202 -11.79 3.85 8.35
CA CYS A 202 -11.31 3.16 9.55
C CYS A 202 -11.54 1.65 9.51
N ASP A 203 -12.50 1.17 8.71
CA ASP A 203 -12.76 -0.24 8.46
C ASP A 203 -12.04 -0.70 7.17
N GLY A 204 -11.00 -1.52 7.34
CA GLY A 204 -10.21 -2.03 6.22
C GLY A 204 -11.00 -2.95 5.28
N GLU A 205 -12.03 -3.65 5.75
CA GLU A 205 -12.92 -4.43 4.88
C GLU A 205 -13.75 -3.51 3.98
N TRP A 206 -14.25 -2.39 4.52
CA TRP A 206 -14.94 -1.39 3.71
C TRP A 206 -13.99 -0.82 2.64
N VAL A 207 -12.76 -0.45 3.00
CA VAL A 207 -11.75 0.03 2.02
C VAL A 207 -11.51 -1.03 0.94
N ALA A 208 -11.28 -2.29 1.32
CA ALA A 208 -11.09 -3.37 0.37
C ALA A 208 -12.30 -3.55 -0.57
N SER A 209 -13.53 -3.34 -0.06
CA SER A 209 -14.76 -3.39 -0.88
C SER A 209 -14.81 -2.27 -1.93
N VAL A 210 -14.42 -1.05 -1.55
CA VAL A 210 -14.31 0.10 -2.46
C VAL A 210 -13.30 -0.17 -3.57
N ILE A 211 -12.13 -0.72 -3.24
CA ILE A 211 -11.11 -1.05 -4.24
C ILE A 211 -11.61 -2.12 -5.21
N ARG A 212 -12.26 -3.18 -4.71
CA ARG A 212 -12.88 -4.21 -5.56
C ARG A 212 -13.91 -3.62 -6.52
N ALA A 213 -14.76 -2.70 -6.03
CA ALA A 213 -15.80 -2.04 -6.84
C ALA A 213 -15.24 -1.04 -7.86
N THR A 214 -14.04 -0.52 -7.65
CA THR A 214 -13.38 0.42 -8.56
C THR A 214 -12.98 -0.26 -9.88
N VAL A 215 -12.61 -1.54 -9.88
CA VAL A 215 -12.27 -2.35 -11.08
C VAL A 215 -11.21 -1.66 -11.96
N ALA A 216 -10.14 -1.15 -11.36
CA ALA A 216 -9.01 -0.54 -12.06
C ALA A 216 -7.69 -1.17 -11.60
N ALA A 217 -6.85 -1.64 -12.55
CA ALA A 217 -5.61 -2.36 -12.24
C ALA A 217 -4.57 -1.51 -11.48
N ASN A 218 -4.62 -0.18 -11.67
CA ASN A 218 -3.78 0.78 -10.97
C ASN A 218 -4.45 1.37 -9.72
N CYS A 219 -5.60 0.83 -9.28
CA CYS A 219 -6.17 1.13 -7.97
C CYS A 219 -5.62 0.16 -6.93
N GLY A 220 -5.37 0.64 -5.72
CA GLY A 220 -4.86 -0.21 -4.64
C GLY A 220 -5.03 0.40 -3.26
N THR A 221 -4.34 -0.17 -2.27
CA THR A 221 -4.38 0.30 -0.88
C THR A 221 -3.00 0.70 -0.37
N LEU A 222 -3.02 1.55 0.65
CA LEU A 222 -1.94 1.82 1.59
C LEU A 222 -2.42 1.40 2.98
N PRO A 223 -2.33 0.10 3.36
CA PRO A 223 -2.72 -0.32 4.70
C PRO A 223 -1.86 0.38 5.76
N ASP A 224 -2.52 1.16 6.64
CA ASP A 224 -1.90 1.83 7.77
C ASP A 224 -2.15 1.04 9.06
N PHE A 225 -1.13 0.93 9.93
CA PHE A 225 -1.18 0.09 11.14
C PHE A 225 -1.93 0.75 12.31
N GLY A 226 -2.18 2.05 12.26
CA GLY A 226 -2.71 2.83 13.39
C GLY A 226 -4.10 3.43 13.19
N ASN A 227 -4.52 3.74 11.97
CA ASN A 227 -5.72 4.52 11.65
C ASN A 227 -7.05 3.73 11.74
N PHE A 228 -7.29 3.06 12.87
CA PHE A 228 -8.46 2.21 13.10
C PHE A 228 -9.46 2.80 14.12
N THR A 229 -9.38 4.09 14.42
CA THR A 229 -10.38 4.79 15.21
C THR A 229 -11.38 5.44 14.26
N CYS A 230 -12.65 5.03 14.35
CA CYS A 230 -13.73 5.51 13.51
C CYS A 230 -14.28 6.86 14.01
N ALA A 231 -15.08 7.54 13.18
CA ALA A 231 -15.60 8.88 13.48
C ALA A 231 -16.47 8.92 14.75
N ASP A 232 -17.12 7.83 15.11
CA ASP A 232 -17.93 7.68 16.33
C ASP A 232 -17.09 7.29 17.57
N GLY A 233 -15.76 7.21 17.44
CA GLY A 233 -14.84 6.83 18.49
C GLY A 233 -14.69 5.32 18.69
N THR A 234 -15.41 4.48 17.95
CA THR A 234 -15.21 3.03 17.98
C THR A 234 -13.89 2.65 17.34
N LYS A 235 -13.35 1.48 17.72
CA LYS A 235 -12.11 0.96 17.17
C LYS A 235 -12.40 -0.29 16.33
N ALA A 236 -12.04 -0.23 15.05
CA ALA A 236 -12.03 -1.40 14.18
C ALA A 236 -10.83 -2.31 14.51
N ASP A 237 -10.96 -3.60 14.19
CA ASP A 237 -9.83 -4.55 14.36
C ASP A 237 -8.75 -4.25 13.31
N ARG A 238 -7.62 -3.70 13.76
CA ARG A 238 -6.49 -3.33 12.90
C ARG A 238 -5.89 -4.51 12.15
N TYR A 239 -5.83 -5.69 12.77
CA TYR A 239 -5.23 -6.86 12.15
C TYR A 239 -6.12 -7.46 11.06
N ALA A 240 -7.43 -7.52 11.33
CA ALA A 240 -8.42 -7.91 10.33
C ALA A 240 -8.45 -6.89 9.17
N GLY A 241 -8.45 -5.60 9.50
CA GLY A 241 -8.48 -4.52 8.51
C GLY A 241 -7.26 -4.52 7.60
N VAL A 242 -6.04 -4.58 8.15
CA VAL A 242 -4.82 -4.70 7.34
C VAL A 242 -4.86 -5.98 6.49
N LYS A 243 -5.23 -7.12 7.06
CA LYS A 243 -5.35 -8.39 6.32
C LYS A 243 -6.29 -8.28 5.11
N ALA A 244 -7.43 -7.59 5.26
CA ALA A 244 -8.40 -7.38 4.18
C ALA A 244 -7.84 -6.49 3.05
N MET A 245 -7.03 -5.48 3.40
CA MET A 245 -6.46 -4.52 2.45
C MET A 245 -5.22 -5.07 1.74
N MET A 246 -4.44 -5.97 2.36
CA MET A 246 -3.17 -6.47 1.82
C MET A 246 -3.22 -7.04 0.40
N PRO A 247 -4.29 -7.75 -0.06
CA PRO A 247 -4.36 -8.23 -1.45
C PRO A 247 -4.29 -7.13 -2.51
N PHE A 248 -4.57 -5.88 -2.14
CA PHE A 248 -4.56 -4.70 -3.00
C PHE A 248 -3.40 -3.74 -2.70
N ALA A 249 -2.55 -4.06 -1.72
CA ALA A 249 -1.49 -3.16 -1.25
C ALA A 249 -0.46 -2.86 -2.35
N LYS A 250 -0.19 -1.56 -2.53
CA LYS A 250 0.88 -1.03 -3.38
C LYS A 250 1.99 -0.38 -2.56
N SER A 251 1.69 0.06 -1.34
CA SER A 251 2.60 0.44 -0.27
C SER A 251 1.95 0.09 1.07
N VAL A 252 2.69 0.21 2.18
CA VAL A 252 2.21 -0.04 3.54
C VAL A 252 2.70 1.09 4.44
N SER A 253 1.84 1.59 5.34
CA SER A 253 2.20 2.59 6.36
C SER A 253 2.39 1.94 7.73
N ALA A 254 3.60 1.94 8.22
CA ALA A 254 3.96 1.46 9.55
C ALA A 254 3.81 2.58 10.57
N LYS A 255 2.55 2.95 10.86
CA LYS A 255 2.24 3.97 11.86
C LYS A 255 2.59 3.51 13.26
N SER A 256 3.16 4.43 14.04
CA SER A 256 3.52 4.23 15.43
C SER A 256 3.29 5.49 16.25
N HIS A 257 3.09 5.33 17.56
CA HIS A 257 2.86 6.43 18.48
C HIS A 257 3.74 6.34 19.71
N GLU A 258 3.69 5.23 20.44
CA GLU A 258 4.33 5.11 21.74
C GLU A 258 5.12 3.81 21.88
N PHE A 259 6.24 3.91 22.57
CA PHE A 259 7.16 2.80 22.79
C PHE A 259 7.36 2.54 24.28
N ASN A 260 7.45 1.26 24.65
CA ASN A 260 7.86 0.85 25.97
C ASN A 260 9.39 0.88 26.13
N ALA A 261 9.88 0.55 27.33
CA ALA A 261 11.31 0.55 27.63
C ALA A 261 12.13 -0.48 26.82
N ASN A 262 11.47 -1.49 26.23
CA ASN A 262 12.09 -2.49 25.38
C ASN A 262 12.15 -2.05 23.89
N GLY A 263 11.62 -0.87 23.56
CA GLY A 263 11.52 -0.38 22.20
C GLY A 263 10.42 -1.07 21.37
N GLU A 264 9.37 -1.59 22.02
CA GLU A 264 8.19 -2.16 21.37
C GLU A 264 7.09 -1.11 21.31
N GLU A 265 6.38 -1.02 20.17
CA GLU A 265 5.21 -0.15 20.03
C GLU A 265 4.05 -0.73 20.84
N ILE A 266 3.42 0.11 21.71
CA ILE A 266 2.46 -0.40 22.70
C ILE A 266 1.03 -0.55 22.17
N ASN A 267 0.69 0.11 21.06
CA ASN A 267 -0.66 0.07 20.49
C ASN A 267 -0.79 -1.01 19.40
N THR A 268 0.32 -1.38 18.76
CA THR A 268 0.37 -2.33 17.65
C THR A 268 1.42 -3.40 17.90
N ASP A 269 1.01 -4.67 17.92
CA ASP A 269 1.94 -5.80 17.91
C ASP A 269 2.59 -5.90 16.52
N TYR A 270 3.78 -5.32 16.38
CA TYR A 270 4.53 -5.29 15.12
C TYR A 270 4.92 -6.67 14.60
N PRO A 271 5.38 -7.64 15.41
CA PRO A 271 5.58 -9.02 14.97
C PRO A 271 4.36 -9.64 14.31
N ARG A 272 3.18 -9.52 14.94
CA ARG A 272 1.90 -10.00 14.41
C ARG A 272 1.51 -9.27 13.12
N MET A 273 1.62 -7.95 13.11
CA MET A 273 1.27 -7.12 11.96
C MET A 273 2.16 -7.43 10.75
N MET A 274 3.45 -7.52 10.96
CA MET A 274 4.41 -7.89 9.91
C MET A 274 4.26 -9.35 9.45
N GLY A 275 3.74 -10.23 10.31
CA GLY A 275 3.28 -11.56 9.91
C GLY A 275 2.21 -11.48 8.81
N ILE A 276 1.16 -10.66 9.01
CA ILE A 276 0.09 -10.45 8.03
C ILE A 276 0.65 -9.91 6.69
N VAL A 277 1.57 -8.94 6.76
CA VAL A 277 2.21 -8.38 5.55
C VAL A 277 3.00 -9.45 4.79
N ARG A 278 3.77 -10.27 5.50
CA ARG A 278 4.56 -11.37 4.89
C ARG A 278 3.67 -12.46 4.29
N ASP A 279 2.62 -12.86 5.00
CA ASP A 279 1.68 -13.92 4.58
C ASP A 279 0.93 -13.53 3.31
N ALA A 280 0.67 -12.22 3.12
CA ALA A 280 0.11 -11.68 1.89
C ALA A 280 1.10 -11.70 0.70
N GLY A 281 2.35 -12.09 0.92
CA GLY A 281 3.39 -12.10 -0.12
C GLY A 281 3.89 -10.72 -0.54
N TYR A 282 3.58 -9.67 0.23
CA TYR A 282 3.99 -8.30 -0.09
C TYR A 282 5.51 -8.11 -0.05
N ARG A 283 6.06 -7.42 -1.05
CA ARG A 283 7.51 -7.20 -1.25
C ARG A 283 7.79 -5.78 -1.78
N GLY A 284 7.17 -4.79 -1.15
CA GLY A 284 7.30 -3.39 -1.55
C GLY A 284 7.90 -2.51 -0.45
N TRP A 285 7.59 -1.23 -0.53
CA TRP A 285 7.96 -0.24 0.46
C TRP A 285 7.05 -0.29 1.68
N ILE A 286 7.64 -0.14 2.87
CA ILE A 286 6.95 0.04 4.13
C ILE A 286 7.40 1.39 4.69
N GLY A 287 6.49 2.35 4.65
CA GLY A 287 6.73 3.72 5.12
C GLY A 287 6.63 3.81 6.62
N VAL A 288 7.66 4.28 7.28
CA VAL A 288 7.60 4.68 8.69
C VAL A 288 6.77 5.95 8.81
N GLU A 289 5.76 5.94 9.69
CA GLU A 289 4.97 7.12 10.01
C GLU A 289 4.79 7.22 11.54
N TYR A 290 5.62 8.07 12.15
CA TYR A 290 5.58 8.31 13.60
C TYR A 290 4.70 9.52 13.92
N GLU A 291 3.71 9.35 14.79
CA GLU A 291 2.80 10.40 15.26
C GLU A 291 2.78 10.54 16.80
N GLY A 292 3.72 9.92 17.49
CA GLY A 292 3.78 9.99 18.95
C GLY A 292 4.21 11.37 19.48
N GLU A 293 3.80 11.66 20.71
CA GLU A 293 4.09 12.93 21.39
C GLU A 293 5.21 12.82 22.43
N LYS A 294 5.46 11.61 22.96
CA LYS A 294 6.41 11.40 24.07
C LYS A 294 7.87 11.42 23.66
N MET A 295 8.15 11.14 22.41
CA MET A 295 9.50 11.19 21.85
C MET A 295 9.60 12.33 20.82
N GLY A 296 10.82 12.84 20.61
CA GLY A 296 11.08 13.72 19.47
C GLY A 296 10.87 12.96 18.15
N GLU A 297 10.48 13.68 17.08
CA GLU A 297 10.10 13.08 15.79
C GLU A 297 11.21 12.19 15.21
N VAL A 298 12.47 12.62 15.26
CA VAL A 298 13.62 11.83 14.80
C VAL A 298 13.77 10.55 15.60
N ALA A 299 13.66 10.63 16.93
CA ALA A 299 13.82 9.47 17.81
C ALA A 299 12.70 8.45 17.61
N GLY A 300 11.42 8.91 17.50
CA GLY A 300 10.28 8.04 17.27
C GLY A 300 10.30 7.41 15.88
N THR A 301 10.69 8.17 14.85
CA THR A 301 10.88 7.65 13.48
C THR A 301 11.94 6.56 13.46
N ASN A 302 13.09 6.77 14.13
CA ASN A 302 14.15 5.77 14.22
C ASN A 302 13.70 4.54 15.02
N ALA A 303 12.94 4.70 16.11
CA ALA A 303 12.40 3.57 16.87
C ALA A 303 11.49 2.69 16.00
N THR A 304 10.63 3.31 15.18
CA THR A 304 9.75 2.58 14.23
C THR A 304 10.57 1.88 13.16
N ARG A 305 11.55 2.55 12.56
CA ARG A 305 12.48 1.95 11.60
C ARG A 305 13.16 0.71 12.21
N ASP A 306 13.65 0.81 13.44
CA ASP A 306 14.36 -0.27 14.12
C ASP A 306 13.44 -1.47 14.42
N LEU A 307 12.14 -1.23 14.70
CA LEU A 307 11.14 -2.30 14.74
C LEU A 307 11.03 -3.03 13.39
N LEU A 308 10.96 -2.31 12.28
CA LEU A 308 10.88 -2.91 10.94
C LEU A 308 12.16 -3.69 10.59
N LEU A 309 13.34 -3.18 10.95
CA LEU A 309 14.61 -3.91 10.78
C LEU A 309 14.61 -5.23 11.55
N LYS A 310 14.14 -5.23 12.82
CA LYS A 310 13.97 -6.45 13.62
C LYS A 310 13.00 -7.45 12.98
N GLN A 311 12.08 -6.99 12.14
CA GLN A 311 11.14 -7.83 11.38
C GLN A 311 11.66 -8.28 10.01
N GLY A 312 12.93 -7.98 9.68
CA GLY A 312 13.59 -8.42 8.45
C GLY A 312 13.39 -7.50 7.25
N CYS A 313 12.92 -6.27 7.44
CA CYS A 313 12.96 -5.23 6.42
C CYS A 313 14.40 -4.70 6.24
N VAL A 314 14.68 -4.03 5.13
CA VAL A 314 15.98 -3.42 4.81
C VAL A 314 15.81 -1.93 4.50
N LEU A 315 16.89 -1.17 4.67
CA LEU A 315 16.97 0.26 4.34
C LEU A 315 17.02 0.50 2.83
#